data_adf2c089373604ed31c23aed41b56973
#
_entry.id   adf2c089373604ed31c23aed41b56973
#
_cell.length_a   1.000
_cell.length_b   1.000
_cell.length_c   1.000
_cell.angle_alpha   90.00
_cell.angle_beta   90.00
_cell.angle_gamma   90.00
#
_symmetry.space_group_name_H-M   'P 1'
#
loop_
_entity.id
_entity.type
_entity.pdbx_description
1 polymer ?
#
loop_
_entity_poly.entity_id
_entity_poly.type
_entity_poly.pdbx_seq_one_letter_code
_entity_poly.pdbx_strand_id
1 'polypeptide(L)'
;VIENEVRIHTQAFIPEYSRLRSGCWIGPNVVLTNSSYPKHPNAKENLKGVVVGNNAKIGANSTLLPGVIVGANSLVGAGSVVTKNVSKGIVVAGTPAKVLRNIDY
;
A
#
# COMPACT_ATOMS: atom_id res chain seq x y z
N VAL A 1 -0.48 5.38 -11.78
CA VAL A 1 -1.02 4.43 -12.76
C VAL A 1 -1.90 3.40 -12.07
N ILE A 2 -3.10 3.23 -12.55
CA ILE A 2 -4.06 2.23 -12.04
C ILE A 2 -4.34 1.26 -13.18
N GLU A 3 -3.97 0.00 -12.99
CA GLU A 3 -4.13 -1.03 -14.02
C GLU A 3 -5.55 -1.64 -14.00
N ASN A 4 -5.74 -2.72 -14.75
CA ASN A 4 -7.07 -3.32 -14.92
C ASN A 4 -7.56 -4.05 -13.67
N GLU A 5 -8.88 -4.11 -13.48
CA GLU A 5 -9.53 -4.87 -12.42
C GLU A 5 -9.17 -4.41 -11.01
N VAL A 6 -8.63 -3.22 -10.84
CA VAL A 6 -8.34 -2.66 -9.52
C VAL A 6 -9.63 -2.19 -8.88
N ARG A 7 -9.81 -2.51 -7.60
CA ARG A 7 -10.95 -2.05 -6.81
C ARG A 7 -10.47 -1.08 -5.73
N ILE A 8 -11.02 0.12 -5.73
CA ILE A 8 -10.69 1.16 -4.74
C ILE A 8 -11.98 1.55 -4.05
N HIS A 9 -12.01 1.36 -2.74
CA HIS A 9 -13.21 1.61 -1.96
C HIS A 9 -13.25 3.03 -1.41
N THR A 10 -14.37 3.38 -0.79
CA THR A 10 -14.71 4.73 -0.36
C THR A 10 -13.62 5.37 0.50
N GLN A 11 -13.30 6.63 0.20
CA GLN A 11 -12.36 7.46 0.96
C GLN A 11 -10.92 6.96 0.98
N ALA A 12 -10.55 6.05 0.09
CA ALA A 12 -9.15 5.71 -0.09
C ALA A 12 -8.43 6.90 -0.73
N PHE A 13 -7.22 7.20 -0.27
CA PHE A 13 -6.40 8.27 -0.82
C PHE A 13 -5.25 7.68 -1.64
N ILE A 14 -5.22 8.01 -2.92
CA ILE A 14 -4.23 7.49 -3.87
C ILE A 14 -3.48 8.70 -4.46
N PRO A 15 -2.35 9.08 -3.89
CA PRO A 15 -1.62 10.27 -4.34
C PRO A 15 -0.80 10.00 -5.60
N GLU A 16 -0.15 11.06 -6.11
CA GLU A 16 0.74 10.96 -7.25
C GLU A 16 1.83 9.90 -7.06
N TYR A 17 2.24 9.29 -8.14
CA TYR A 17 3.27 8.24 -8.25
C TYR A 17 2.86 6.89 -7.66
N SER A 18 1.63 6.76 -7.17
CA SER A 18 1.12 5.44 -6.78
C SER A 18 1.00 4.55 -8.01
N ARG A 19 1.29 3.27 -7.85
CA ARG A 19 1.11 2.25 -8.89
C ARG A 19 0.26 1.12 -8.33
N LEU A 20 -0.94 0.98 -8.88
CA LEU A 20 -1.85 -0.08 -8.46
C LEU A 20 -1.89 -1.10 -9.59
N ARG A 21 -1.31 -2.27 -9.34
CA ARG A 21 -1.22 -3.34 -10.33
C ARG A 21 -2.55 -4.08 -10.47
N SER A 22 -2.68 -4.81 -11.56
CA SER A 22 -3.93 -5.46 -11.93
C SER A 22 -4.50 -6.31 -10.81
N GLY A 23 -5.80 -6.18 -10.58
CA GLY A 23 -6.54 -6.99 -9.64
C GLY A 23 -6.33 -6.66 -8.17
N CYS A 24 -5.52 -5.67 -7.82
CA CYS A 24 -5.35 -5.35 -6.41
C CYS A 24 -6.63 -4.74 -5.82
N TRP A 25 -6.76 -4.87 -4.51
CA TRP A 25 -7.94 -4.42 -3.77
C TRP A 25 -7.51 -3.43 -2.68
N ILE A 26 -8.07 -2.23 -2.74
CA ILE A 26 -7.76 -1.16 -1.78
C ILE A 26 -8.99 -0.93 -0.92
N GLY A 27 -8.89 -1.21 0.36
CA GLY A 27 -9.99 -1.07 1.30
C GLY A 27 -10.37 0.38 1.57
N PRO A 28 -11.53 0.60 2.21
CA PRO A 28 -11.98 1.95 2.52
C PRO A 28 -11.04 2.65 3.50
N ASN A 29 -10.90 3.95 3.34
CA ASN A 29 -10.06 4.80 4.20
C ASN A 29 -8.57 4.42 4.21
N VAL A 30 -8.10 3.67 3.24
CA VAL A 30 -6.67 3.40 3.08
C VAL A 30 -5.99 4.68 2.62
N VAL A 31 -4.83 4.99 3.20
CA VAL A 31 -4.03 6.15 2.83
C VAL A 31 -2.68 5.68 2.32
N LEU A 32 -2.45 5.86 1.02
CA LEU A 32 -1.12 5.75 0.46
C LEU A 32 -0.44 7.10 0.58
N THR A 33 0.85 7.12 0.88
CA THR A 33 1.60 8.36 1.03
C THR A 33 2.76 8.40 0.05
N ASN A 34 3.24 9.61 -0.25
CA ASN A 34 4.30 9.78 -1.25
C ASN A 34 5.40 10.76 -0.83
N SER A 35 5.32 11.32 0.37
CA SER A 35 6.33 12.27 0.86
C SER A 35 6.73 11.94 2.28
N SER A 36 7.99 11.56 2.46
CA SER A 36 8.54 11.28 3.79
C SER A 36 8.75 12.56 4.60
N TYR A 37 9.02 13.67 3.93
CA TYR A 37 9.32 14.95 4.56
C TYR A 37 8.52 16.08 3.90
N PRO A 38 7.21 16.17 4.21
CA PRO A 38 6.38 17.25 3.63
C PRO A 38 6.96 18.62 3.97
N LYS A 39 6.83 19.54 3.05
CA LYS A 39 7.36 20.93 3.16
C LYS A 39 8.88 21.06 3.23
N HIS A 40 9.63 19.97 3.12
CA HIS A 40 11.07 20.07 2.94
C HIS A 40 11.37 20.82 1.63
N PRO A 41 12.44 21.63 1.56
CA PRO A 41 12.75 22.37 0.34
C PRO A 41 12.83 21.51 -0.92
N ASN A 42 13.24 20.27 -0.80
CA ASN A 42 13.35 19.33 -1.92
C ASN A 42 12.25 18.28 -1.92
N ALA A 43 11.11 18.52 -1.24
CA ALA A 43 10.06 17.52 -1.11
C ALA A 43 9.55 17.03 -2.46
N LYS A 44 9.33 17.93 -3.43
CA LYS A 44 8.82 17.55 -4.74
C LYS A 44 9.77 16.66 -5.52
N GLU A 45 11.07 16.80 -5.31
CA GLU A 45 12.10 16.03 -5.99
C GLU A 45 12.26 14.62 -5.38
N ASN A 46 11.76 14.43 -4.16
CA ASN A 46 11.94 13.20 -3.39
C ASN A 46 10.62 12.43 -3.18
N LEU A 47 9.60 12.73 -3.98
CA LEU A 47 8.35 12.00 -3.89
C LEU A 47 8.53 10.55 -4.36
N LYS A 48 8.00 9.61 -3.58
CA LYS A 48 8.01 8.19 -3.94
C LYS A 48 6.65 7.60 -3.64
N GLY A 49 5.98 7.09 -4.67
CA GLY A 49 4.69 6.46 -4.53
C GLY A 49 4.80 5.02 -4.03
N VAL A 50 3.68 4.51 -3.55
CA VAL A 50 3.51 3.12 -3.14
C VAL A 50 3.21 2.29 -4.39
N VAL A 51 3.77 1.08 -4.44
CA VAL A 51 3.42 0.10 -5.48
C VAL A 51 2.64 -1.03 -4.80
N VAL A 52 1.42 -1.27 -5.26
CA VAL A 52 0.61 -2.40 -4.79
C VAL A 52 0.60 -3.46 -5.88
N GLY A 53 1.14 -4.63 -5.59
CA GLY A 53 1.33 -5.70 -6.56
C GLY A 53 0.03 -6.36 -7.02
N ASN A 54 0.15 -7.19 -8.05
CA ASN A 54 -1.02 -7.86 -8.63
C ASN A 54 -1.79 -8.65 -7.57
N ASN A 55 -3.10 -8.46 -7.53
CA ASN A 55 -4.00 -9.17 -6.64
C ASN A 55 -3.70 -9.01 -5.15
N ALA A 56 -2.85 -8.07 -4.76
CA ALA A 56 -2.63 -7.76 -3.35
C ALA A 56 -3.84 -7.05 -2.77
N LYS A 57 -4.05 -7.20 -1.47
CA LYS A 57 -5.21 -6.64 -0.77
C LYS A 57 -4.72 -5.79 0.39
N ILE A 58 -5.22 -4.57 0.45
CA ILE A 58 -4.89 -3.64 1.54
C ILE A 58 -6.12 -3.45 2.39
N GLY A 59 -6.07 -3.91 3.64
CA GLY A 59 -7.20 -3.82 4.56
C GLY A 59 -7.57 -2.39 4.92
N ALA A 60 -8.82 -2.20 5.32
CA ALA A 60 -9.39 -0.89 5.64
C ALA A 60 -8.55 -0.12 6.66
N ASN A 61 -8.50 1.19 6.51
CA ASN A 61 -7.82 2.11 7.45
C ASN A 61 -6.31 1.87 7.59
N SER A 62 -5.69 1.21 6.63
CA SER A 62 -4.23 1.03 6.63
C SER A 62 -3.55 2.26 6.06
N THR A 63 -2.32 2.53 6.51
CA THR A 63 -1.47 3.59 6.01
C THR A 63 -0.18 2.97 5.49
N LEU A 64 0.19 3.30 4.26
CA LEU A 64 1.41 2.79 3.64
C LEU A 64 2.38 3.95 3.43
N LEU A 65 3.60 3.80 3.94
CA LEU A 65 4.61 4.86 3.87
C LEU A 65 5.19 5.00 2.46
N PRO A 66 5.77 6.18 2.14
CA PRO A 66 6.29 6.44 0.79
C PRO A 66 7.29 5.39 0.34
N GLY A 67 7.18 4.98 -0.91
CA GLY A 67 8.11 4.04 -1.52
C GLY A 67 7.91 2.57 -1.17
N VAL A 68 6.93 2.25 -0.32
CA VAL A 68 6.65 0.85 0.04
C VAL A 68 6.17 0.08 -1.19
N ILE A 69 6.68 -1.12 -1.34
CA ILE A 69 6.25 -2.06 -2.38
C ILE A 69 5.56 -3.24 -1.71
N VAL A 70 4.29 -3.42 -2.03
CA VAL A 70 3.51 -4.56 -1.54
C VAL A 70 3.51 -5.64 -2.62
N GLY A 71 4.06 -6.80 -2.30
CA GLY A 71 4.21 -7.89 -3.25
C GLY A 71 2.88 -8.49 -3.70
N ALA A 72 2.90 -9.14 -4.86
CA ALA A 72 1.72 -9.76 -5.45
C ALA A 72 1.06 -10.75 -4.49
N ASN A 73 -0.25 -10.81 -4.50
CA ASN A 73 -1.07 -11.74 -3.72
C ASN A 73 -0.97 -11.60 -2.21
N SER A 74 -0.24 -10.63 -1.69
CA SER A 74 -0.12 -10.42 -0.25
C SER A 74 -1.37 -9.75 0.32
N LEU A 75 -1.46 -9.76 1.65
CA LEU A 75 -2.57 -9.15 2.38
C LEU A 75 -2.02 -8.28 3.51
N VAL A 76 -2.44 -7.04 3.54
CA VAL A 76 -2.19 -6.13 4.66
C VAL A 76 -3.45 -6.10 5.52
N GLY A 77 -3.32 -6.49 6.79
CA GLY A 77 -4.45 -6.47 7.73
C GLY A 77 -4.97 -5.06 7.98
N ALA A 78 -6.26 -4.96 8.28
CA ALA A 78 -6.90 -3.66 8.51
C ALA A 78 -6.21 -2.88 9.65
N GLY A 79 -6.15 -1.56 9.51
CA GLY A 79 -5.59 -0.68 10.54
C GLY A 79 -4.07 -0.76 10.68
N SER A 80 -3.37 -1.34 9.72
CA SER A 80 -1.92 -1.48 9.78
C SER A 80 -1.20 -0.22 9.30
N VAL A 81 0.03 -0.03 9.79
CA VAL A 81 0.95 0.98 9.25
C VAL A 81 2.13 0.22 8.63
N VAL A 82 2.19 0.22 7.30
CA VAL A 82 3.22 -0.51 6.56
C VAL A 82 4.42 0.40 6.35
N THR A 83 5.53 0.07 6.99
CA THR A 83 6.75 0.87 6.97
C THR A 83 7.85 0.27 6.11
N LYS A 84 7.72 -0.98 5.70
CA LYS A 84 8.70 -1.72 4.90
C LYS A 84 8.01 -2.50 3.80
N ASN A 85 8.77 -2.88 2.79
CA ASN A 85 8.25 -3.69 1.69
C ASN A 85 7.67 -5.01 2.20
N VAL A 86 6.60 -5.46 1.55
CA VAL A 86 5.92 -6.71 1.85
C VAL A 86 6.22 -7.69 0.73
N SER A 87 6.77 -8.86 1.06
CA SER A 87 7.05 -9.89 0.07
C SER A 87 5.75 -10.48 -0.49
N LYS A 88 5.83 -11.06 -1.68
CA LYS A 88 4.66 -11.68 -2.30
C LYS A 88 4.09 -12.81 -1.43
N GLY A 89 2.77 -12.96 -1.44
CA GLY A 89 2.10 -14.08 -0.80
C GLY A 89 2.14 -14.07 0.72
N ILE A 90 2.36 -12.92 1.34
CA ILE A 90 2.55 -12.79 2.79
C ILE A 90 1.41 -11.97 3.39
N VAL A 91 0.99 -12.35 4.59
CA VAL A 91 0.07 -11.56 5.42
C VAL A 91 0.89 -10.76 6.42
N VAL A 92 0.71 -9.44 6.42
CA VAL A 92 1.32 -8.56 7.42
C VAL A 92 0.20 -7.81 8.16
N ALA A 93 0.46 -7.44 9.41
CA ALA A 93 -0.49 -6.62 10.18
C ALA A 93 0.23 -5.93 11.33
N GLY A 94 -0.39 -4.86 11.83
CA GLY A 94 0.06 -4.13 13.01
C GLY A 94 0.67 -2.77 12.72
N THR A 95 1.13 -2.13 13.78
CA THR A 95 1.76 -0.80 13.76
C THR A 95 3.05 -0.85 14.57
N PRO A 96 4.21 -0.96 13.92
CA PRO A 96 4.42 -1.18 12.49
C PRO A 96 3.98 -2.59 12.06
N ALA A 97 3.58 -2.72 10.80
CA ALA A 97 3.14 -3.99 10.26
C ALA A 97 4.29 -5.00 10.26
N LYS A 98 3.98 -6.23 10.67
CA LYS A 98 4.95 -7.33 10.73
C LYS A 98 4.36 -8.57 10.07
N VAL A 99 5.22 -9.44 9.59
CA VAL A 99 4.82 -10.69 8.97
C VAL A 99 4.12 -11.57 9.99
N LEU A 100 2.91 -12.04 9.64
CA LEU A 100 2.15 -13.00 10.45
C LEU A 100 2.28 -14.41 9.90
N ARG A 101 2.13 -14.59 8.60
CA ARG A 101 2.14 -15.90 7.95
C ARG A 101 2.15 -15.76 6.45
N ASN A 102 2.31 -16.88 5.75
CA ASN A 102 2.03 -16.94 4.33
C ASN A 102 0.53 -16.92 4.09
N ILE A 103 0.13 -16.37 2.95
CA ILE A 103 -1.27 -16.40 2.57
C ILE A 103 -1.60 -17.80 2.02
N ASP A 104 -2.75 -18.35 2.39
CA ASP A 104 -3.09 -19.74 2.10
C ASP A 104 -4.50 -19.93 1.54
N TYR A 105 -5.08 -18.88 1.00
CA TYR A 105 -6.40 -19.01 0.35
C TYR A 105 -6.40 -18.74 -1.13
#